data_13a3f9ca89975d953980913dbb1b1414
#
_entry.id   13a3f9ca89975d953980913dbb1b1414
#
_cell.length_a   1.000
_cell.length_b   1.000
_cell.length_c   1.000
_cell.angle_alpha   90.00
_cell.angle_beta   90.00
_cell.angle_gamma   90.00
#
_symmetry.space_group_name_H-M   'P 1'
#
loop_
_entity.id
_entity.type
_entity.pdbx_description
1 polymer ?
#
loop_
_entity_poly.entity_id
_entity_poly.type
_entity_poly.pdbx_seq_one_letter_code
_entity_poly.pdbx_strand_id
1 'polypeptide(L)'
;SVLKEIDSVGLWSVESWGCAIFDSCIRYLGEDPWERIRNIKSKMPNTPQQMLLRGQNLLGYKHYSDEIVHKFIEKSKTNGVDVFRIFDALNDPRNMETAIKATIENDGHAQGTISYTTSPVHNLQTWVDLSLKLQDFGCHSLAIKDMAGLLDPYVGFELVSRLKEEINIPIHLHSHATTGMSTTTAIKCVEAGLDNIDTSISSMSMTYGHSATETVVGILDNTDYETKIDLEKLEPIAKHFREVRKKYSNFEGSLKGVDARIITSQVPGGMLTNLENQLKEQNASDKFDEVIDEIPNVRSDLGFIPLVTPTSQIVGTQAVINVLNNERYKVITKETSALLKGEYGKTPSAVDKVLQEKVLNGESPVTCRPADLIDNNEYDKTKEKFLKVIGESKLDIEASEENILIYTLFPEIGMKFLENRDKQE
;
A
#
# COMPACT_ATOMS: atom_id res chain seq x y z
N SER A 1 6.95 -27.60 5.18
CA SER A 1 6.76 -26.32 4.47
C SER A 1 6.63 -25.21 5.51
N VAL A 2 7.40 -24.13 5.37
CA VAL A 2 7.38 -22.98 6.29
C VAL A 2 5.97 -22.41 6.50
N LEU A 3 5.06 -22.53 5.52
CA LEU A 3 3.68 -22.06 5.64
C LEU A 3 2.92 -22.80 6.77
N LYS A 4 3.15 -24.09 6.96
CA LYS A 4 2.54 -24.84 8.07
C LYS A 4 3.08 -24.40 9.44
N GLU A 5 4.35 -24.04 9.48
CA GLU A 5 4.99 -23.52 10.69
C GLU A 5 4.39 -22.15 11.03
N ILE A 6 4.25 -21.24 10.05
CA ILE A 6 3.58 -19.93 10.22
C ILE A 6 2.14 -20.13 10.71
N ASP A 7 1.39 -21.05 10.11
CA ASP A 7 -0.02 -21.31 10.45
C ASP A 7 -0.20 -21.81 11.91
N SER A 8 0.85 -22.42 12.49
CA SER A 8 0.85 -22.91 13.86
C SER A 8 1.19 -21.87 14.93
N VAL A 9 1.63 -20.67 14.53
CA VAL A 9 2.08 -19.61 15.47
C VAL A 9 0.89 -18.97 16.19
N GLY A 10 -0.26 -18.86 15.53
CA GLY A 10 -1.43 -18.18 16.08
C GLY A 10 -1.43 -16.67 15.82
N LEU A 11 -0.85 -16.23 14.68
CA LEU A 11 -0.90 -14.84 14.24
C LEU A 11 -2.35 -14.42 13.93
N TRP A 12 -2.66 -13.15 14.17
CA TRP A 12 -3.98 -12.59 13.85
C TRP A 12 -4.24 -12.62 12.33
N SER A 13 -3.26 -12.27 11.52
CA SER A 13 -3.26 -12.42 10.07
C SER A 13 -1.83 -12.44 9.51
N VAL A 14 -1.71 -12.82 8.24
CA VAL A 14 -0.48 -12.67 7.44
C VAL A 14 -0.80 -11.88 6.19
N GLU A 15 -0.10 -10.76 5.96
CA GLU A 15 -0.19 -10.04 4.70
C GLU A 15 0.62 -10.78 3.64
N SER A 16 -0.08 -11.61 2.87
CA SER A 16 0.48 -12.57 1.93
C SER A 16 0.17 -12.25 0.48
N TRP A 17 -0.68 -11.26 0.23
CA TRP A 17 -1.15 -10.92 -1.11
C TRP A 17 -1.42 -9.42 -1.24
N GLY A 18 -1.71 -8.94 -2.46
CA GLY A 18 -2.02 -7.55 -2.74
C GLY A 18 -1.16 -6.95 -3.86
N CYS A 19 -1.07 -5.63 -3.89
CA CYS A 19 -0.53 -4.86 -5.01
C CYS A 19 0.83 -5.35 -5.56
N ALA A 20 1.86 -5.32 -4.72
CA ALA A 20 3.22 -5.64 -5.16
C ALA A 20 3.39 -7.13 -5.46
N ILE A 21 2.69 -8.00 -4.72
CA ILE A 21 2.78 -9.45 -4.91
C ILE A 21 2.12 -9.86 -6.22
N PHE A 22 0.92 -9.35 -6.50
CA PHE A 22 0.20 -9.60 -7.75
C PHE A 22 1.03 -9.18 -8.98
N ASP A 23 1.56 -7.96 -8.96
CA ASP A 23 2.41 -7.44 -10.03
C ASP A 23 3.70 -8.27 -10.19
N SER A 24 4.34 -8.66 -9.07
CA SER A 24 5.55 -9.47 -9.10
C SER A 24 5.30 -10.87 -9.66
N CYS A 25 4.16 -11.48 -9.37
CA CYS A 25 3.79 -12.79 -9.92
C CYS A 25 3.77 -12.74 -11.45
N ILE A 26 3.05 -11.79 -12.03
CA ILE A 26 2.89 -11.70 -13.49
C ILE A 26 4.12 -11.16 -14.20
N ARG A 27 4.87 -10.23 -13.60
CA ARG A 27 5.98 -9.53 -14.23
C ARG A 27 7.30 -10.27 -14.16
N TYR A 28 7.59 -10.91 -13.03
CA TYR A 28 8.91 -11.47 -12.74
C TYR A 28 8.93 -12.97 -12.52
N LEU A 29 7.87 -13.53 -11.91
CA LEU A 29 7.85 -14.92 -11.50
C LEU A 29 7.18 -15.84 -12.52
N GLY A 30 6.33 -15.32 -13.40
CA GLY A 30 5.52 -16.13 -14.32
C GLY A 30 4.49 -17.01 -13.58
N GLU A 31 4.10 -16.61 -12.36
CA GLU A 31 3.14 -17.33 -11.53
C GLU A 31 1.75 -16.69 -11.64
N ASP A 32 0.71 -17.54 -11.62
CA ASP A 32 -0.68 -17.07 -11.54
C ASP A 32 -0.93 -16.50 -10.13
N PRO A 33 -1.25 -15.19 -9.98
CA PRO A 33 -1.47 -14.58 -8.69
C PRO A 33 -2.69 -15.15 -7.95
N TRP A 34 -3.72 -15.59 -8.67
CA TRP A 34 -4.91 -16.19 -8.09
C TRP A 34 -4.63 -17.61 -7.57
N GLU A 35 -3.89 -18.41 -8.33
CA GLU A 35 -3.44 -19.73 -7.89
C GLU A 35 -2.52 -19.59 -6.66
N ARG A 36 -1.66 -18.59 -6.65
CA ARG A 36 -0.76 -18.34 -5.51
C ARG A 36 -1.52 -18.14 -4.21
N ILE A 37 -2.55 -17.31 -4.17
CA ILE A 37 -3.34 -17.08 -2.94
C ILE A 37 -4.12 -18.33 -2.54
N ARG A 38 -4.70 -19.07 -3.50
CA ARG A 38 -5.34 -20.36 -3.23
C ARG A 38 -4.38 -21.36 -2.58
N ASN A 39 -3.16 -21.45 -3.12
CA ASN A 39 -2.12 -22.35 -2.61
C ASN A 39 -1.64 -21.94 -1.21
N ILE A 40 -1.49 -20.65 -0.94
CA ILE A 40 -1.15 -20.15 0.40
C ILE A 40 -2.27 -20.49 1.38
N LYS A 41 -3.52 -20.13 1.07
CA LYS A 41 -4.68 -20.39 1.92
C LYS A 41 -4.86 -21.88 2.23
N SER A 42 -4.66 -22.76 1.25
CA SER A 42 -4.77 -24.22 1.44
C SER A 42 -3.72 -24.78 2.41
N LYS A 43 -2.55 -24.13 2.50
CA LYS A 43 -1.43 -24.55 3.38
C LYS A 43 -1.43 -23.83 4.74
N MET A 44 -2.20 -22.75 4.85
CA MET A 44 -2.39 -21.95 6.06
C MET A 44 -3.90 -21.72 6.32
N PRO A 45 -4.66 -22.79 6.58
CA PRO A 45 -6.12 -22.70 6.71
C PRO A 45 -6.58 -21.94 7.97
N ASN A 46 -5.76 -21.93 9.04
CA ASN A 46 -6.11 -21.34 10.33
C ASN A 46 -5.73 -19.85 10.43
N THR A 47 -4.75 -19.40 9.65
CA THR A 47 -4.30 -18.00 9.67
C THR A 47 -5.02 -17.19 8.60
N PRO A 48 -5.74 -16.11 8.95
CA PRO A 48 -6.35 -15.22 7.98
C PRO A 48 -5.32 -14.63 7.01
N GLN A 49 -5.66 -14.63 5.72
CA GLN A 49 -4.84 -14.04 4.68
C GLN A 49 -5.25 -12.59 4.46
N GLN A 50 -4.30 -11.69 4.58
CA GLN A 50 -4.53 -10.25 4.42
C GLN A 50 -3.97 -9.77 3.09
N MET A 51 -4.68 -8.82 2.47
CA MET A 51 -4.19 -8.07 1.33
C MET A 51 -4.20 -6.57 1.59
N LEU A 52 -3.25 -5.87 0.96
CA LEU A 52 -3.26 -4.42 0.85
C LEU A 52 -4.03 -4.00 -0.41
N LEU A 53 -5.03 -3.13 -0.25
CA LEU A 53 -5.92 -2.68 -1.33
C LEU A 53 -5.99 -1.16 -1.38
N ARG A 54 -5.69 -0.58 -2.55
CA ARG A 54 -5.72 0.88 -2.76
C ARG A 54 -7.11 1.39 -3.12
N GLY A 55 -8.10 1.15 -2.25
CA GLY A 55 -9.46 1.63 -2.46
C GLY A 55 -9.92 1.51 -3.91
N GLN A 56 -10.33 2.64 -4.51
CA GLN A 56 -10.81 2.70 -5.89
C GLN A 56 -9.74 2.40 -6.96
N ASN A 57 -8.45 2.45 -6.60
CA ASN A 57 -7.35 2.11 -7.50
C ASN A 57 -7.04 0.61 -7.52
N LEU A 58 -7.62 -0.18 -6.63
CA LEU A 58 -7.34 -1.63 -6.48
C LEU A 58 -5.83 -1.91 -6.31
N LEU A 59 -5.20 -2.45 -7.34
CA LEU A 59 -3.76 -2.71 -7.39
C LEU A 59 -3.01 -1.72 -8.30
N GLY A 60 -3.75 -0.85 -9.01
CA GLY A 60 -3.24 0.04 -10.05
C GLY A 60 -2.94 1.46 -9.57
N TYR A 61 -2.75 2.33 -10.56
CA TYR A 61 -2.42 3.76 -10.40
C TYR A 61 -3.55 4.68 -10.89
N LYS A 62 -4.64 4.13 -11.40
CA LYS A 62 -5.84 4.84 -11.82
C LYS A 62 -7.04 4.35 -11.02
N HIS A 63 -8.12 5.09 -11.02
CA HIS A 63 -9.40 4.64 -10.49
C HIS A 63 -10.07 3.68 -11.47
N TYR A 64 -10.82 2.74 -10.93
CA TYR A 64 -11.68 1.81 -11.67
C TYR A 64 -13.13 2.08 -11.34
N SER A 65 -14.05 1.60 -12.19
CA SER A 65 -15.50 1.66 -11.91
C SER A 65 -15.85 0.85 -10.66
N ASP A 66 -16.96 1.20 -10.04
CA ASP A 66 -17.45 0.50 -8.85
C ASP A 66 -17.68 -0.99 -9.14
N GLU A 67 -18.17 -1.33 -10.34
CA GLU A 67 -18.35 -2.73 -10.77
C GLU A 67 -17.04 -3.51 -10.75
N ILE A 68 -15.97 -2.95 -11.31
CA ILE A 68 -14.63 -3.61 -11.30
C ILE A 68 -14.13 -3.78 -9.88
N VAL A 69 -14.33 -2.78 -9.00
CA VAL A 69 -13.96 -2.89 -7.59
C VAL A 69 -14.71 -4.03 -6.90
N HIS A 70 -16.02 -4.14 -7.09
CA HIS A 70 -16.82 -5.24 -6.54
C HIS A 70 -16.34 -6.61 -7.03
N LYS A 71 -16.18 -6.78 -8.35
CA LYS A 71 -15.72 -8.05 -8.95
C LYS A 71 -14.34 -8.46 -8.47
N PHE A 72 -13.42 -7.51 -8.36
CA PHE A 72 -12.07 -7.80 -7.86
C PHE A 72 -12.09 -8.28 -6.41
N ILE A 73 -12.87 -7.63 -5.54
CA ILE A 73 -12.98 -8.00 -4.12
C ILE A 73 -13.68 -9.35 -3.96
N GLU A 74 -14.79 -9.58 -4.66
CA GLU A 74 -15.48 -10.87 -4.67
C GLU A 74 -14.53 -12.01 -5.08
N LYS A 75 -13.78 -11.80 -6.16
CA LYS A 75 -12.82 -12.78 -6.65
C LYS A 75 -11.66 -12.99 -5.66
N SER A 76 -11.16 -11.93 -5.06
CA SER A 76 -10.10 -12.02 -4.04
C SER A 76 -10.57 -12.81 -2.82
N LYS A 77 -11.78 -12.53 -2.33
CA LYS A 77 -12.38 -13.26 -1.20
C LYS A 77 -12.58 -14.73 -1.51
N THR A 78 -13.16 -15.04 -2.67
CA THR A 78 -13.40 -16.43 -3.13
C THR A 78 -12.10 -17.22 -3.23
N ASN A 79 -10.99 -16.56 -3.60
CA ASN A 79 -9.68 -17.20 -3.73
C ASN A 79 -8.90 -17.30 -2.40
N GLY A 80 -9.42 -16.76 -1.29
CA GLY A 80 -8.86 -17.01 0.05
C GLY A 80 -8.33 -15.80 0.80
N VAL A 81 -8.58 -14.59 0.31
CA VAL A 81 -8.30 -13.36 1.08
C VAL A 81 -9.38 -13.19 2.15
N ASP A 82 -8.97 -13.04 3.39
CA ASP A 82 -9.87 -12.86 4.54
C ASP A 82 -9.97 -11.40 4.99
N VAL A 83 -8.84 -10.67 4.99
CA VAL A 83 -8.74 -9.30 5.48
C VAL A 83 -8.31 -8.38 4.35
N PHE A 84 -9.11 -7.34 4.11
CA PHE A 84 -8.84 -6.31 3.11
C PHE A 84 -8.43 -5.02 3.83
N ARG A 85 -7.13 -4.72 3.81
CA ARG A 85 -6.59 -3.45 4.32
C ARG A 85 -6.74 -2.39 3.25
N ILE A 86 -7.78 -1.57 3.39
CA ILE A 86 -8.21 -0.61 2.38
C ILE A 86 -7.72 0.78 2.73
N PHE A 87 -6.96 1.39 1.83
CA PHE A 87 -6.45 2.75 2.01
C PHE A 87 -6.64 3.61 0.75
N ASP A 88 -6.59 4.91 0.92
CA ASP A 88 -6.45 5.88 -0.16
C ASP A 88 -5.21 6.75 0.05
N ALA A 89 -4.49 7.02 -1.04
CA ALA A 89 -3.23 7.76 -0.95
C ALA A 89 -3.41 9.23 -0.54
N LEU A 90 -4.59 9.80 -0.75
CA LEU A 90 -4.95 11.16 -0.33
C LEU A 90 -5.69 11.20 1.01
N ASN A 91 -6.04 10.04 1.58
CA ASN A 91 -6.99 9.91 2.69
C ASN A 91 -8.39 10.47 2.34
N ASP A 92 -8.78 10.41 1.07
CA ASP A 92 -10.13 10.77 0.66
C ASP A 92 -11.07 9.58 0.90
N PRO A 93 -11.97 9.63 1.91
CA PRO A 93 -12.81 8.48 2.26
C PRO A 93 -13.76 8.07 1.14
N ARG A 94 -14.10 8.97 0.20
CA ARG A 94 -14.94 8.67 -0.95
C ARG A 94 -14.30 7.63 -1.88
N ASN A 95 -12.98 7.56 -1.91
CA ASN A 95 -12.22 6.58 -2.69
C ASN A 95 -12.11 5.21 -2.01
N MET A 96 -12.53 5.09 -0.75
CA MET A 96 -12.48 3.84 0.02
C MET A 96 -13.86 3.19 0.19
N GLU A 97 -14.92 3.97 0.12
CA GLU A 97 -16.29 3.55 0.49
C GLU A 97 -16.77 2.33 -0.30
N THR A 98 -16.62 2.33 -1.63
CA THR A 98 -17.04 1.20 -2.47
C THR A 98 -16.28 -0.09 -2.10
N ALA A 99 -14.97 0.00 -1.92
CA ALA A 99 -14.17 -1.17 -1.56
C ALA A 99 -14.52 -1.71 -0.16
N ILE A 100 -14.82 -0.84 0.80
CA ILE A 100 -15.26 -1.24 2.14
C ILE A 100 -16.60 -1.97 2.04
N LYS A 101 -17.59 -1.40 1.36
CA LYS A 101 -18.92 -2.02 1.20
C LYS A 101 -18.83 -3.36 0.48
N ALA A 102 -18.11 -3.41 -0.64
CA ALA A 102 -17.91 -4.66 -1.38
C ALA A 102 -17.25 -5.76 -0.53
N THR A 103 -16.30 -5.38 0.33
CA THR A 103 -15.66 -6.33 1.26
C THR A 103 -16.66 -6.90 2.25
N ILE A 104 -17.50 -6.05 2.84
CA ILE A 104 -18.53 -6.46 3.83
C ILE A 104 -19.59 -7.34 3.15
N GLU A 105 -20.06 -6.97 1.97
CA GLU A 105 -21.05 -7.72 1.19
C GLU A 105 -20.59 -9.12 0.80
N ASN A 106 -19.27 -9.32 0.70
CA ASN A 106 -18.64 -10.60 0.42
C ASN A 106 -18.12 -11.33 1.69
N ASP A 107 -18.59 -11.00 2.87
CA ASP A 107 -18.18 -11.59 4.16
C ASP A 107 -16.66 -11.49 4.42
N GLY A 108 -16.00 -10.46 3.87
CA GLY A 108 -14.60 -10.14 4.13
C GLY A 108 -14.45 -9.22 5.35
N HIS A 109 -13.28 -9.25 5.98
CA HIS A 109 -12.94 -8.28 7.04
C HIS A 109 -12.45 -6.99 6.39
N ALA A 110 -13.26 -5.94 6.46
CA ALA A 110 -12.89 -4.61 6.00
C ALA A 110 -12.07 -3.89 7.07
N GLN A 111 -10.80 -3.64 6.80
CA GLN A 111 -9.92 -2.83 7.64
C GLN A 111 -9.71 -1.47 6.96
N GLY A 112 -10.38 -0.45 7.48
CA GLY A 112 -10.17 0.94 7.03
C GLY A 112 -8.81 1.45 7.48
N THR A 113 -8.14 2.24 6.64
CA THR A 113 -6.75 2.60 6.88
C THR A 113 -6.54 4.10 6.74
N ILE A 114 -5.89 4.72 7.73
CA ILE A 114 -5.36 6.08 7.63
C ILE A 114 -3.93 6.01 7.11
N SER A 115 -3.62 6.70 6.01
CA SER A 115 -2.26 6.90 5.52
C SER A 115 -1.60 7.99 6.35
N TYR A 116 -0.93 7.59 7.44
CA TYR A 116 -0.36 8.52 8.40
C TYR A 116 0.78 9.32 7.78
N THR A 117 0.78 10.60 8.08
CA THR A 117 1.85 11.52 7.69
C THR A 117 1.88 12.73 8.63
N THR A 118 2.94 13.51 8.56
CA THR A 118 3.08 14.76 9.28
C THR A 118 3.17 15.94 8.31
N SER A 119 2.52 17.03 8.61
CA SER A 119 2.60 18.29 7.86
C SER A 119 1.91 19.41 8.65
N PRO A 120 2.02 20.67 8.22
CA PRO A 120 1.31 21.78 8.86
C PRO A 120 -0.21 21.65 8.88
N VAL A 121 -0.79 20.82 8.01
CA VAL A 121 -2.24 20.65 7.88
C VAL A 121 -2.79 19.35 8.50
N HIS A 122 -1.92 18.44 8.89
CA HIS A 122 -2.30 17.21 9.57
C HIS A 122 -2.13 17.37 11.08
N ASN A 123 -3.19 17.10 11.82
CA ASN A 123 -3.21 17.13 13.27
C ASN A 123 -4.01 15.93 13.81
N LEU A 124 -4.06 15.79 15.12
CA LEU A 124 -4.76 14.67 15.78
C LEU A 124 -6.23 14.57 15.35
N GLN A 125 -6.93 15.70 15.27
CA GLN A 125 -8.36 15.71 14.88
C GLN A 125 -8.57 15.24 13.45
N THR A 126 -7.63 15.51 12.53
CA THR A 126 -7.68 14.98 11.15
C THR A 126 -7.78 13.44 11.14
N TRP A 127 -6.99 12.79 11.99
CA TRP A 127 -6.97 11.33 12.08
C TRP A 127 -8.21 10.78 12.78
N VAL A 128 -8.71 11.46 13.80
CA VAL A 128 -9.96 11.09 14.49
C VAL A 128 -11.15 11.19 13.52
N ASP A 129 -11.29 12.30 12.81
CA ASP A 129 -12.41 12.51 11.87
C ASP A 129 -12.43 11.45 10.77
N LEU A 130 -11.27 11.14 10.19
CA LEU A 130 -11.16 10.08 9.19
C LEU A 130 -11.49 8.71 9.78
N SER A 131 -11.04 8.41 10.98
CA SER A 131 -11.30 7.13 11.66
C SER A 131 -12.79 6.92 11.97
N LEU A 132 -13.46 7.97 12.44
CA LEU A 132 -14.92 7.96 12.64
C LEU A 132 -15.64 7.71 11.32
N LYS A 133 -15.22 8.35 10.24
CA LYS A 133 -15.81 8.16 8.92
C LYS A 133 -15.64 6.73 8.41
N LEU A 134 -14.47 6.12 8.63
CA LEU A 134 -14.22 4.72 8.26
C LEU A 134 -15.06 3.75 9.11
N GLN A 135 -15.22 4.02 10.39
CA GLN A 135 -16.14 3.27 11.25
C GLN A 135 -17.58 3.39 10.76
N ASP A 136 -18.04 4.58 10.37
CA ASP A 136 -19.38 4.82 9.84
C ASP A 136 -19.63 4.06 8.52
N PHE A 137 -18.60 3.82 7.72
CA PHE A 137 -18.69 2.96 6.53
C PHE A 137 -18.85 1.48 6.86
N GLY A 138 -18.71 1.09 8.13
CA GLY A 138 -18.86 -0.28 8.62
C GLY A 138 -17.55 -1.06 8.70
N CYS A 139 -16.39 -0.40 8.74
CA CYS A 139 -15.11 -1.10 8.91
C CYS A 139 -15.10 -1.94 10.20
N HIS A 140 -14.56 -3.14 10.11
CA HIS A 140 -14.40 -4.07 11.24
C HIS A 140 -13.20 -3.73 12.11
N SER A 141 -12.20 -3.05 11.57
CA SER A 141 -11.03 -2.54 12.28
C SER A 141 -10.43 -1.33 11.55
N LEU A 142 -9.59 -0.59 12.26
CA LEU A 142 -8.83 0.54 11.75
C LEU A 142 -7.34 0.21 11.71
N ALA A 143 -6.63 0.62 10.66
CA ALA A 143 -5.18 0.57 10.62
C ALA A 143 -4.57 1.98 10.56
N ILE A 144 -3.57 2.25 11.40
CA ILE A 144 -2.68 3.40 11.28
C ILE A 144 -1.50 2.95 10.43
N LYS A 145 -1.39 3.45 9.18
CA LYS A 145 -0.37 3.05 8.22
C LYS A 145 0.71 4.12 8.10
N ASP A 146 1.81 3.89 8.78
CA ASP A 146 2.98 4.77 8.81
C ASP A 146 4.09 4.21 7.90
N MET A 147 4.01 4.56 6.62
CA MET A 147 4.92 4.07 5.57
C MET A 147 6.35 4.57 5.69
N ALA A 148 6.56 5.74 6.26
CA ALA A 148 7.87 6.36 6.37
C ALA A 148 8.48 6.23 7.78
N GLY A 149 7.76 5.63 8.74
CA GLY A 149 8.21 5.52 10.12
C GLY A 149 8.26 6.87 10.85
N LEU A 150 7.29 7.75 10.54
CA LEU A 150 7.23 9.14 11.05
C LEU A 150 6.47 9.26 12.37
N LEU A 151 5.68 8.25 12.74
CA LEU A 151 4.89 8.29 13.96
C LEU A 151 5.81 8.26 15.18
N ASP A 152 5.96 9.42 15.82
CA ASP A 152 6.71 9.56 17.07
C ASP A 152 6.04 8.72 18.17
N PRO A 153 6.81 8.09 19.09
CA PRO A 153 6.26 7.24 20.14
C PRO A 153 5.23 7.92 21.04
N TYR A 154 5.44 9.18 21.39
CA TYR A 154 4.55 9.93 22.27
C TYR A 154 3.31 10.43 21.53
N VAL A 155 3.48 10.88 20.28
CA VAL A 155 2.36 11.19 19.38
C VAL A 155 1.52 9.94 19.10
N GLY A 156 2.17 8.79 18.92
CA GLY A 156 1.49 7.49 18.75
C GLY A 156 0.65 7.13 19.97
N PHE A 157 1.20 7.32 21.18
CA PHE A 157 0.45 7.12 22.43
C PHE A 157 -0.80 8.01 22.48
N GLU A 158 -0.64 9.32 22.21
CA GLU A 158 -1.74 10.27 22.22
C GLU A 158 -2.81 9.92 21.16
N LEU A 159 -2.38 9.62 19.94
CA LEU A 159 -3.28 9.24 18.85
C LEU A 159 -4.10 7.99 19.19
N VAL A 160 -3.45 6.92 19.63
CA VAL A 160 -4.15 5.68 19.98
C VAL A 160 -5.08 5.90 21.19
N SER A 161 -4.63 6.61 22.23
CA SER A 161 -5.48 6.94 23.39
C SER A 161 -6.75 7.67 22.95
N ARG A 162 -6.60 8.69 22.08
CA ARG A 162 -7.74 9.45 21.57
C ARG A 162 -8.65 8.61 20.68
N LEU A 163 -8.11 7.78 19.83
CA LEU A 163 -8.90 6.87 18.98
C LEU A 163 -9.68 5.86 19.82
N LYS A 164 -9.09 5.31 20.89
CA LYS A 164 -9.79 4.38 21.81
C LYS A 164 -10.95 5.03 22.57
N GLU A 165 -10.95 6.35 22.74
CA GLU A 165 -12.07 7.10 23.31
C GLU A 165 -13.20 7.33 22.28
N GLU A 166 -12.85 7.48 20.99
CA GLU A 166 -13.78 7.93 19.94
C GLU A 166 -14.37 6.81 19.09
N ILE A 167 -13.63 5.71 18.86
CA ILE A 167 -14.08 4.61 18.02
C ILE A 167 -14.18 3.31 18.81
N ASN A 168 -15.08 2.42 18.35
CA ASN A 168 -15.37 1.15 19.03
C ASN A 168 -14.81 -0.08 18.31
N ILE A 169 -14.03 0.12 17.25
CA ILE A 169 -13.41 -0.96 16.46
C ILE A 169 -11.94 -1.13 16.84
N PRO A 170 -11.37 -2.34 16.70
CA PRO A 170 -9.97 -2.59 16.98
C PRO A 170 -9.02 -1.72 16.14
N ILE A 171 -7.90 -1.32 16.74
CA ILE A 171 -6.88 -0.46 16.11
C ILE A 171 -5.62 -1.28 15.88
N HIS A 172 -5.09 -1.21 14.66
CA HIS A 172 -3.85 -1.84 14.22
C HIS A 172 -2.79 -0.77 13.91
N LEU A 173 -1.54 -1.05 14.25
CA LEU A 173 -0.40 -0.23 13.86
C LEU A 173 0.45 -0.95 12.82
N HIS A 174 0.63 -0.29 11.67
CA HIS A 174 1.56 -0.67 10.61
C HIS A 174 2.61 0.43 10.50
N SER A 175 3.79 0.25 11.09
CA SER A 175 4.86 1.24 11.09
C SER A 175 6.16 0.67 10.56
N HIS A 176 6.76 1.35 9.58
CA HIS A 176 8.05 0.97 9.03
C HIS A 176 9.20 1.42 9.93
N ALA A 177 10.29 0.64 9.93
CA ALA A 177 11.43 0.83 10.83
C ALA A 177 12.51 1.77 10.28
N THR A 178 12.27 2.44 9.15
CA THR A 178 13.31 3.17 8.42
C THR A 178 13.94 4.31 9.23
N THR A 179 13.16 4.98 10.08
CA THR A 179 13.66 6.04 11.01
C THR A 179 14.27 5.48 12.29
N GLY A 180 14.04 4.21 12.60
CA GLY A 180 14.46 3.58 13.86
C GLY A 180 13.44 3.66 14.99
N MET A 181 12.34 4.41 14.85
CA MET A 181 11.38 4.64 15.94
C MET A 181 10.34 3.52 16.10
N SER A 182 10.08 2.70 15.07
CA SER A 182 8.91 1.83 14.97
C SER A 182 8.67 0.92 16.17
N THR A 183 9.71 0.31 16.75
CA THR A 183 9.55 -0.59 17.90
C THR A 183 9.10 0.21 19.15
N THR A 184 9.74 1.35 19.42
CA THR A 184 9.35 2.20 20.55
C THR A 184 7.94 2.75 20.36
N THR A 185 7.61 3.19 19.14
CA THR A 185 6.25 3.66 18.79
C THR A 185 5.23 2.56 19.01
N ALA A 186 5.49 1.32 18.57
CA ALA A 186 4.61 0.19 18.76
C ALA A 186 4.33 -0.07 20.25
N ILE A 187 5.37 -0.10 21.09
CA ILE A 187 5.23 -0.32 22.52
C ILE A 187 4.43 0.82 23.19
N LYS A 188 4.71 2.08 22.84
CA LYS A 188 3.92 3.21 23.34
C LYS A 188 2.45 3.16 22.92
N CYS A 189 2.17 2.72 21.70
CA CYS A 189 0.80 2.51 21.24
C CYS A 189 0.11 1.36 22.00
N VAL A 190 0.84 0.28 22.32
CA VAL A 190 0.30 -0.82 23.16
C VAL A 190 -0.08 -0.32 24.55
N GLU A 191 0.76 0.48 25.20
CA GLU A 191 0.47 1.12 26.49
C GLU A 191 -0.79 2.01 26.43
N ALA A 192 -1.10 2.58 25.24
CA ALA A 192 -2.30 3.38 24.98
C ALA A 192 -3.55 2.55 24.65
N GLY A 193 -3.45 1.22 24.58
CA GLY A 193 -4.57 0.31 24.29
C GLY A 193 -4.68 -0.16 22.85
N LEU A 194 -3.59 -0.11 22.08
CA LEU A 194 -3.54 -0.68 20.73
C LEU A 194 -3.86 -2.18 20.74
N ASP A 195 -4.65 -2.64 19.77
CA ASP A 195 -5.10 -4.04 19.72
C ASP A 195 -4.14 -4.95 18.95
N ASN A 196 -3.54 -4.47 17.86
CA ASN A 196 -2.66 -5.27 17.00
C ASN A 196 -1.47 -4.46 16.45
N ILE A 197 -0.34 -5.14 16.25
CA ILE A 197 0.89 -4.61 15.66
C ILE A 197 1.29 -5.43 14.45
N ASP A 198 1.60 -4.77 13.34
CA ASP A 198 2.28 -5.40 12.23
C ASP A 198 3.77 -5.51 12.51
N THR A 199 4.31 -6.71 12.33
CA THR A 199 5.72 -7.02 12.53
C THR A 199 6.25 -7.84 11.36
N SER A 200 7.55 -8.00 11.27
CA SER A 200 8.20 -8.90 10.32
C SER A 200 9.06 -9.90 11.08
N ILE A 201 9.12 -11.15 10.60
CA ILE A 201 10.07 -12.11 11.15
C ILE A 201 11.50 -11.52 11.13
N SER A 202 12.31 -11.72 12.17
CA SER A 202 13.57 -10.99 12.39
C SER A 202 14.51 -10.99 11.19
N SER A 203 14.59 -12.09 10.46
CA SER A 203 15.41 -12.20 9.25
C SER A 203 14.97 -11.32 8.07
N MET A 204 13.73 -10.77 8.11
CA MET A 204 13.14 -9.88 7.09
C MET A 204 12.73 -8.52 7.67
N SER A 205 13.06 -8.26 8.93
CA SER A 205 12.65 -7.06 9.67
C SER A 205 13.61 -5.89 9.50
N MET A 206 13.21 -4.76 10.11
CA MET A 206 14.00 -3.52 10.20
C MET A 206 14.28 -2.87 8.84
N THR A 207 15.05 -1.81 8.80
CA THR A 207 15.40 -1.03 7.61
C THR A 207 14.16 -0.55 6.86
N TYR A 208 13.78 -1.18 5.76
CA TYR A 208 12.56 -0.89 4.98
C TYR A 208 11.33 -1.64 5.47
N GLY A 209 11.50 -2.65 6.34
CA GLY A 209 10.43 -3.47 6.88
C GLY A 209 9.87 -2.93 8.19
N HIS A 210 9.34 -3.83 8.99
CA HIS A 210 8.76 -3.53 10.30
C HIS A 210 9.70 -3.96 11.43
N SER A 211 9.30 -3.67 12.67
CA SER A 211 9.94 -4.21 13.86
C SER A 211 9.93 -5.73 13.84
N ALA A 212 10.97 -6.35 14.40
CA ALA A 212 11.06 -7.79 14.44
C ALA A 212 9.97 -8.40 15.34
N THR A 213 9.27 -9.41 14.84
CA THR A 213 8.22 -10.13 15.59
C THR A 213 8.75 -10.65 16.91
N GLU A 214 9.90 -11.34 16.87
CA GLU A 214 10.53 -11.94 18.06
C GLU A 214 10.91 -10.89 19.10
N THR A 215 11.36 -9.70 18.65
CA THR A 215 11.71 -8.60 19.54
C THR A 215 10.47 -8.03 20.24
N VAL A 216 9.38 -7.79 19.47
CA VAL A 216 8.14 -7.26 20.03
C VAL A 216 7.51 -8.26 21.00
N VAL A 217 7.46 -9.54 20.64
CA VAL A 217 6.98 -10.61 21.53
C VAL A 217 7.81 -10.65 22.80
N GLY A 218 9.15 -10.65 22.70
CA GLY A 218 10.04 -10.69 23.86
C GLY A 218 9.96 -9.47 24.78
N ILE A 219 9.67 -8.27 24.21
CA ILE A 219 9.43 -7.06 25.04
C ILE A 219 8.13 -7.16 25.84
N LEU A 220 7.09 -7.73 25.23
CA LEU A 220 5.76 -7.84 25.85
C LEU A 220 5.59 -9.06 26.74
N ASP A 221 6.55 -10.01 26.68
CA ASP A 221 6.54 -11.20 27.53
C ASP A 221 6.57 -10.85 29.02
N ASN A 222 5.80 -11.59 29.83
CA ASN A 222 5.62 -11.35 31.26
C ASN A 222 5.09 -9.93 31.63
N THR A 223 4.40 -9.28 30.71
CA THR A 223 3.68 -8.01 30.96
C THR A 223 2.17 -8.22 30.85
N ASP A 224 1.38 -7.21 31.22
CA ASP A 224 -0.08 -7.21 31.04
C ASP A 224 -0.49 -7.23 29.54
N TYR A 225 0.47 -7.07 28.64
CA TYR A 225 0.29 -7.03 27.20
C TYR A 225 0.83 -8.29 26.48
N GLU A 226 1.02 -9.37 27.21
CA GLU A 226 1.57 -10.63 26.69
C GLU A 226 0.81 -11.12 25.45
N THR A 227 1.54 -11.44 24.37
CA THR A 227 0.95 -11.87 23.10
C THR A 227 0.55 -13.34 23.07
N LYS A 228 1.08 -14.16 24.00
CA LYS A 228 0.97 -15.63 24.04
C LYS A 228 1.57 -16.33 22.83
N ILE A 229 2.38 -15.64 22.02
CA ILE A 229 3.12 -16.23 20.92
C ILE A 229 4.38 -16.91 21.47
N ASP A 230 4.54 -18.17 21.12
CA ASP A 230 5.71 -18.96 21.48
C ASP A 230 6.90 -18.59 20.58
N LEU A 231 7.95 -18.01 21.19
CA LEU A 231 9.19 -17.61 20.48
C LEU A 231 9.91 -18.79 19.82
N GLU A 232 9.84 -20.00 20.40
CA GLU A 232 10.48 -21.18 19.83
C GLU A 232 9.88 -21.55 18.47
N LYS A 233 8.58 -21.29 18.25
CA LYS A 233 7.92 -21.51 16.96
C LYS A 233 8.36 -20.52 15.88
N LEU A 234 8.90 -19.37 16.25
CA LEU A 234 9.36 -18.35 15.29
C LEU A 234 10.76 -18.66 14.74
N GLU A 235 11.62 -19.36 15.48
CA GLU A 235 13.00 -19.64 15.06
C GLU A 235 13.11 -20.45 13.74
N PRO A 236 12.35 -21.52 13.50
CA PRO A 236 12.37 -22.23 12.22
C PRO A 236 11.97 -21.35 11.05
N ILE A 237 11.00 -20.44 11.27
CA ILE A 237 10.50 -19.48 10.28
C ILE A 237 11.61 -18.46 9.97
N ALA A 238 12.21 -17.88 11.01
CA ALA A 238 13.32 -16.94 10.87
C ALA A 238 14.52 -17.57 10.14
N LYS A 239 14.86 -18.83 10.46
CA LYS A 239 15.90 -19.58 9.78
C LYS A 239 15.61 -19.75 8.29
N HIS A 240 14.39 -20.13 7.92
CA HIS A 240 13.98 -20.28 6.53
C HIS A 240 14.13 -18.96 5.77
N PHE A 241 13.56 -17.88 6.28
CA PHE A 241 13.61 -16.57 5.59
C PHE A 241 15.00 -15.95 5.59
N ARG A 242 15.90 -16.30 6.51
CA ARG A 242 17.32 -15.92 6.45
C ARG A 242 18.00 -16.47 5.19
N GLU A 243 17.69 -17.70 4.83
CA GLU A 243 18.22 -18.30 3.59
C GLU A 243 17.53 -17.73 2.34
N VAL A 244 16.21 -17.45 2.40
CA VAL A 244 15.48 -16.78 1.31
C VAL A 244 16.09 -15.40 1.05
N ARG A 245 16.32 -14.59 2.09
CA ARG A 245 16.88 -13.25 1.97
C ARG A 245 18.25 -13.24 1.27
N LYS A 246 19.11 -14.23 1.56
CA LYS A 246 20.41 -14.34 0.87
C LYS A 246 20.26 -14.48 -0.63
N LYS A 247 19.26 -15.25 -1.10
CA LYS A 247 19.02 -15.45 -2.55
C LYS A 247 18.63 -14.15 -3.26
N TYR A 248 17.97 -13.25 -2.57
CA TYR A 248 17.44 -12.00 -3.11
C TYR A 248 18.24 -10.76 -2.68
N SER A 249 19.42 -10.94 -2.09
CA SER A 249 20.25 -9.83 -1.59
C SER A 249 20.60 -8.78 -2.65
N ASN A 250 20.68 -9.14 -3.93
CA ASN A 250 20.96 -8.23 -5.04
C ASN A 250 19.81 -7.24 -5.31
N PHE A 251 18.62 -7.49 -4.76
CA PHE A 251 17.45 -6.61 -4.90
C PHE A 251 17.27 -5.70 -3.67
N GLU A 252 18.10 -5.84 -2.65
CA GLU A 252 18.07 -4.95 -1.49
C GLU A 252 18.65 -3.58 -1.85
N GLY A 253 18.03 -2.50 -1.33
CA GLY A 253 18.56 -1.16 -1.43
C GLY A 253 19.88 -0.96 -0.67
N SER A 254 20.48 0.21 -0.86
CA SER A 254 21.79 0.56 -0.24
C SER A 254 21.71 0.76 1.27
N LEU A 255 20.56 1.13 1.81
CA LEU A 255 20.37 1.40 3.24
C LEU A 255 20.62 0.14 4.10
N LYS A 256 21.54 0.27 5.07
CA LYS A 256 21.88 -0.76 6.05
C LYS A 256 21.66 -0.20 7.46
N GLY A 257 20.46 -0.30 7.98
CA GLY A 257 20.12 0.23 9.30
C GLY A 257 19.00 1.27 9.22
N VAL A 258 19.20 2.44 9.80
CA VAL A 258 18.20 3.52 9.81
C VAL A 258 18.68 4.75 9.02
N ASP A 259 17.74 5.52 8.50
CA ASP A 259 18.02 6.84 7.91
C ASP A 259 17.17 7.91 8.61
N ALA A 260 17.80 8.62 9.54
CA ALA A 260 17.13 9.66 10.32
C ALA A 260 16.80 10.93 9.49
N ARG A 261 17.37 11.10 8.28
CA ARG A 261 17.01 12.19 7.36
C ARG A 261 15.53 12.12 6.96
N ILE A 262 14.95 10.92 6.98
CA ILE A 262 13.53 10.67 6.68
C ILE A 262 12.61 11.43 7.64
N ILE A 263 13.02 11.68 8.87
CA ILE A 263 12.24 12.48 9.83
C ILE A 263 11.97 13.89 9.28
N THR A 264 12.92 14.43 8.54
CA THR A 264 12.82 15.77 7.92
C THR A 264 12.25 15.71 6.50
N SER A 265 12.79 14.83 5.65
CA SER A 265 12.36 14.70 4.24
C SER A 265 11.02 13.97 4.08
N GLN A 266 10.64 13.14 5.07
CA GLN A 266 9.40 12.34 5.10
C GLN A 266 9.28 11.32 3.96
N VAL A 267 10.40 10.94 3.34
CA VAL A 267 10.47 10.03 2.19
C VAL A 267 10.44 8.57 2.66
N PRO A 268 9.46 7.75 2.26
CA PRO A 268 9.43 6.32 2.61
C PRO A 268 10.64 5.57 2.09
N GLY A 269 11.10 4.55 2.84
CA GLY A 269 12.28 3.76 2.50
C GLY A 269 12.22 3.11 1.11
N GLY A 270 11.08 2.57 0.71
CA GLY A 270 10.89 2.01 -0.63
C GLY A 270 11.02 3.05 -1.75
N MET A 271 10.66 4.30 -1.47
CA MET A 271 10.84 5.41 -2.40
C MET A 271 12.32 5.75 -2.58
N LEU A 272 13.13 5.73 -1.51
CA LEU A 272 14.58 5.97 -1.60
C LEU A 272 15.25 5.02 -2.58
N THR A 273 14.98 3.72 -2.49
CA THR A 273 15.53 2.72 -3.41
C THR A 273 15.13 2.97 -4.86
N ASN A 274 13.86 3.35 -5.09
CA ASN A 274 13.38 3.68 -6.44
C ASN A 274 14.08 4.92 -6.99
N LEU A 275 14.29 5.96 -6.19
CA LEU A 275 15.00 7.17 -6.57
C LEU A 275 16.47 6.90 -6.88
N GLU A 276 17.17 6.10 -6.07
CA GLU A 276 18.55 5.67 -6.33
C GLU A 276 18.66 5.00 -7.69
N ASN A 277 17.77 4.05 -7.99
CA ASN A 277 17.76 3.33 -9.26
C ASN A 277 17.45 4.26 -10.43
N GLN A 278 16.44 5.12 -10.31
CA GLN A 278 16.04 6.07 -11.35
C GLN A 278 17.18 7.05 -11.70
N LEU A 279 17.85 7.60 -10.69
CA LEU A 279 18.99 8.51 -10.89
C LEU A 279 20.20 7.79 -11.49
N LYS A 280 20.44 6.53 -11.08
CA LYS A 280 21.51 5.70 -11.63
C LYS A 280 21.31 5.43 -13.13
N GLU A 281 20.08 5.09 -13.52
CA GLU A 281 19.72 4.89 -14.95
C GLU A 281 19.93 6.15 -15.80
N GLN A 282 19.82 7.32 -15.19
CA GLN A 282 20.02 8.62 -15.85
C GLN A 282 21.45 9.18 -15.68
N ASN A 283 22.38 8.41 -15.11
CA ASN A 283 23.74 8.83 -14.79
C ASN A 283 23.81 10.11 -13.93
N ALA A 284 22.87 10.27 -13.02
CA ALA A 284 22.69 11.46 -12.16
C ALA A 284 22.67 11.09 -10.66
N SER A 285 23.41 10.06 -10.25
CA SER A 285 23.44 9.60 -8.85
C SER A 285 23.98 10.66 -7.88
N ASP A 286 24.77 11.61 -8.35
CA ASP A 286 25.27 12.77 -7.61
C ASP A 286 24.16 13.76 -7.23
N LYS A 287 23.01 13.71 -7.88
CA LYS A 287 21.85 14.56 -7.61
C LYS A 287 20.90 14.04 -6.54
N PHE A 288 21.23 12.91 -5.89
CA PHE A 288 20.32 12.25 -4.96
C PHE A 288 19.89 13.17 -3.79
N ASP A 289 20.83 13.85 -3.16
CA ASP A 289 20.53 14.74 -2.02
C ASP A 289 19.67 15.95 -2.45
N GLU A 290 19.94 16.53 -3.63
CA GLU A 290 19.14 17.63 -4.21
C GLU A 290 17.67 17.17 -4.45
N VAL A 291 17.48 15.92 -4.89
CA VAL A 291 16.15 15.36 -5.11
C VAL A 291 15.43 15.16 -3.77
N ILE A 292 16.12 14.65 -2.74
CA ILE A 292 15.55 14.49 -1.40
C ILE A 292 15.08 15.83 -0.83
N ASP A 293 15.86 16.88 -1.02
CA ASP A 293 15.52 18.24 -0.56
C ASP A 293 14.35 18.86 -1.36
N GLU A 294 14.13 18.45 -2.62
CA GLU A 294 13.03 18.95 -3.44
C GLU A 294 11.69 18.26 -3.13
N ILE A 295 11.69 17.03 -2.60
CA ILE A 295 10.48 16.26 -2.31
C ILE A 295 9.50 17.00 -1.37
N PRO A 296 9.92 17.59 -0.24
CA PRO A 296 9.03 18.38 0.62
C PRO A 296 8.37 19.56 -0.10
N ASN A 297 9.10 20.21 -1.02
CA ASN A 297 8.58 21.33 -1.80
C ASN A 297 7.48 20.87 -2.77
N VAL A 298 7.75 19.82 -3.55
CA VAL A 298 6.75 19.23 -4.46
C VAL A 298 5.54 18.76 -3.68
N ARG A 299 5.74 18.13 -2.53
CA ARG A 299 4.67 17.65 -1.67
C ARG A 299 3.78 18.81 -1.16
N SER A 300 4.39 19.91 -0.76
CA SER A 300 3.68 21.13 -0.35
C SER A 300 2.83 21.69 -1.49
N ASP A 301 3.40 21.81 -2.69
CA ASP A 301 2.71 22.32 -3.88
C ASP A 301 1.50 21.46 -4.27
N LEU A 302 1.56 20.16 -3.98
CA LEU A 302 0.50 19.20 -4.23
C LEU A 302 -0.50 19.04 -3.05
N GLY A 303 -0.50 19.97 -2.07
CA GLY A 303 -1.47 19.99 -0.99
C GLY A 303 -1.13 19.07 0.18
N PHE A 304 0.14 18.87 0.47
CA PHE A 304 0.66 18.06 1.58
C PHE A 304 0.17 16.62 1.60
N ILE A 305 0.07 16.01 0.41
CA ILE A 305 -0.35 14.62 0.26
C ILE A 305 0.56 13.64 1.02
N PRO A 306 0.03 12.55 1.59
CA PRO A 306 0.85 11.48 2.14
C PRO A 306 1.76 10.85 1.08
N LEU A 307 2.95 10.41 1.49
CA LEU A 307 3.88 9.72 0.59
C LEU A 307 3.68 8.19 0.71
N VAL A 308 2.63 7.71 0.08
CA VAL A 308 2.30 6.28 -0.09
C VAL A 308 2.09 6.02 -1.58
N THR A 309 2.10 4.78 -2.04
CA THR A 309 1.84 4.49 -3.45
C THR A 309 0.37 4.81 -3.82
N PRO A 310 0.06 5.57 -4.90
CA PRO A 310 0.98 6.05 -5.94
C PRO A 310 1.60 7.43 -5.68
N THR A 311 1.16 8.20 -4.70
CA THR A 311 1.57 9.60 -4.48
C THR A 311 3.07 9.75 -4.23
N SER A 312 3.71 8.79 -3.54
CA SER A 312 5.15 8.78 -3.35
C SER A 312 5.92 8.74 -4.69
N GLN A 313 5.44 7.98 -5.65
CA GLN A 313 6.05 7.91 -6.98
C GLN A 313 5.79 9.18 -7.79
N ILE A 314 4.59 9.74 -7.70
CA ILE A 314 4.23 11.00 -8.36
C ILE A 314 5.17 12.13 -7.89
N VAL A 315 5.26 12.30 -6.57
CA VAL A 315 6.12 13.32 -5.96
C VAL A 315 7.60 13.09 -6.27
N GLY A 316 8.07 11.85 -6.14
CA GLY A 316 9.47 11.51 -6.41
C GLY A 316 9.87 11.74 -7.86
N THR A 317 9.07 11.29 -8.81
CA THR A 317 9.36 11.49 -10.23
C THR A 317 9.34 12.97 -10.59
N GLN A 318 8.38 13.74 -10.06
CA GLN A 318 8.36 15.19 -10.30
C GLN A 318 9.56 15.89 -9.68
N ALA A 319 9.99 15.51 -8.48
CA ALA A 319 11.19 16.05 -7.84
C ALA A 319 12.46 15.77 -8.66
N VAL A 320 12.63 14.54 -9.15
CA VAL A 320 13.74 14.19 -10.04
C VAL A 320 13.73 15.06 -11.30
N ILE A 321 12.58 15.23 -11.96
CA ILE A 321 12.45 16.03 -13.16
C ILE A 321 12.76 17.51 -12.88
N ASN A 322 12.31 18.07 -11.77
CA ASN A 322 12.59 19.43 -11.37
C ASN A 322 14.10 19.67 -11.21
N VAL A 323 14.80 18.76 -10.51
CA VAL A 323 16.24 18.84 -10.27
C VAL A 323 17.04 18.69 -11.56
N LEU A 324 16.72 17.67 -12.38
CA LEU A 324 17.45 17.42 -13.63
C LEU A 324 17.28 18.54 -14.67
N ASN A 325 16.15 19.24 -14.66
CA ASN A 325 15.94 20.40 -15.54
C ASN A 325 16.49 21.72 -14.97
N ASN A 326 16.99 21.73 -13.74
CA ASN A 326 17.38 22.94 -12.99
C ASN A 326 16.29 24.03 -12.96
N GLU A 327 15.03 23.62 -13.09
CA GLU A 327 13.87 24.51 -13.11
C GLU A 327 12.63 23.74 -12.66
N ARG A 328 11.99 24.22 -11.58
CA ARG A 328 10.79 23.59 -11.02
C ARG A 328 9.62 23.68 -12.01
N TYR A 329 8.98 22.55 -12.28
CA TYR A 329 7.79 22.43 -13.13
C TYR A 329 7.96 22.97 -14.57
N LYS A 330 9.19 23.00 -15.09
CA LYS A 330 9.43 23.19 -16.52
C LYS A 330 8.75 22.09 -17.33
N VAL A 331 8.85 20.87 -16.82
CA VAL A 331 8.08 19.70 -17.29
C VAL A 331 7.22 19.21 -16.13
N ILE A 332 5.92 19.08 -16.38
CA ILE A 332 4.95 18.50 -15.42
C ILE A 332 4.59 17.12 -15.92
N THR A 333 4.75 16.09 -15.07
CA THR A 333 4.38 14.72 -15.44
C THR A 333 2.87 14.60 -15.62
N LYS A 334 2.44 13.58 -16.37
CA LYS A 334 1.02 13.29 -16.57
C LYS A 334 0.30 13.05 -15.23
N GLU A 335 0.94 12.31 -14.35
CA GLU A 335 0.39 11.96 -13.03
C GLU A 335 0.32 13.19 -12.11
N THR A 336 1.35 14.04 -12.10
CA THR A 336 1.32 15.32 -11.36
C THR A 336 0.21 16.24 -11.91
N SER A 337 0.06 16.31 -13.23
CA SER A 337 -1.04 17.06 -13.86
C SER A 337 -2.40 16.53 -13.45
N ALA A 338 -2.60 15.22 -13.49
CA ALA A 338 -3.85 14.57 -13.09
C ALA A 338 -4.20 14.83 -11.61
N LEU A 339 -3.18 14.81 -10.72
CA LEU A 339 -3.38 15.13 -9.31
C LEU A 339 -3.80 16.59 -9.12
N LEU A 340 -3.11 17.53 -9.78
CA LEU A 340 -3.47 18.96 -9.75
C LEU A 340 -4.87 19.23 -10.31
N LYS A 341 -5.34 18.45 -11.28
CA LYS A 341 -6.69 18.49 -11.82
C LYS A 341 -7.75 17.89 -10.90
N GLY A 342 -7.38 17.22 -9.81
CA GLY A 342 -8.29 16.57 -8.87
C GLY A 342 -8.75 15.17 -9.31
N GLU A 343 -8.11 14.56 -10.30
CA GLU A 343 -8.47 13.24 -10.85
C GLU A 343 -8.14 12.08 -9.91
N TYR A 344 -7.36 12.33 -8.83
CA TYR A 344 -7.08 11.36 -7.76
C TYR A 344 -8.00 11.49 -6.54
N GLY A 345 -8.75 12.58 -6.43
CA GLY A 345 -9.61 12.89 -5.29
C GLY A 345 -9.23 14.19 -4.59
N LYS A 346 -9.75 14.37 -3.38
CA LYS A 346 -9.55 15.59 -2.59
C LYS A 346 -8.21 15.50 -1.85
N THR A 347 -7.33 16.48 -2.10
CA THR A 347 -6.07 16.64 -1.37
C THR A 347 -6.29 17.15 0.07
N PRO A 348 -5.38 16.88 1.01
CA PRO A 348 -5.48 17.35 2.41
C PRO A 348 -5.61 18.86 2.55
N SER A 349 -4.93 19.62 1.69
CA SER A 349 -5.07 21.08 1.58
C SER A 349 -5.12 21.51 0.12
N ALA A 350 -5.38 22.79 -0.12
CA ALA A 350 -5.34 23.35 -1.46
C ALA A 350 -3.96 23.12 -2.10
N VAL A 351 -3.95 22.73 -3.37
CA VAL A 351 -2.73 22.66 -4.19
C VAL A 351 -2.28 24.05 -4.60
N ASP A 352 -1.04 24.19 -5.10
CA ASP A 352 -0.55 25.45 -5.65
C ASP A 352 -1.43 25.92 -6.80
N LYS A 353 -2.01 27.13 -6.66
CA LYS A 353 -2.99 27.66 -7.62
C LYS A 353 -2.39 27.97 -8.99
N VAL A 354 -1.14 28.43 -9.04
CA VAL A 354 -0.47 28.77 -10.29
C VAL A 354 -0.20 27.50 -11.11
N LEU A 355 0.24 26.44 -10.43
CA LEU A 355 0.43 25.15 -11.06
C LEU A 355 -0.89 24.53 -11.51
N GLN A 356 -1.94 24.64 -10.69
CA GLN A 356 -3.26 24.13 -11.02
C GLN A 356 -3.83 24.84 -12.25
N GLU A 357 -3.79 26.18 -12.30
CA GLU A 357 -4.24 26.95 -13.44
C GLU A 357 -3.47 26.59 -14.72
N LYS A 358 -2.15 26.38 -14.61
CA LYS A 358 -1.29 25.97 -15.72
C LYS A 358 -1.73 24.62 -16.33
N VAL A 359 -2.09 23.63 -15.52
CA VAL A 359 -2.48 22.31 -16.02
C VAL A 359 -3.96 22.24 -16.44
N LEU A 360 -4.83 23.05 -15.82
CA LEU A 360 -6.24 23.13 -16.17
C LEU A 360 -6.47 23.83 -17.50
N ASN A 361 -5.60 24.77 -17.89
CA ASN A 361 -5.71 25.52 -19.14
C ASN A 361 -7.12 26.06 -19.41
N GLY A 362 -7.76 26.61 -18.36
CA GLY A 362 -9.12 27.17 -18.42
C GLY A 362 -10.25 26.18 -18.10
N GLU A 363 -9.96 24.91 -17.90
CA GLU A 363 -10.93 23.92 -17.43
C GLU A 363 -11.18 24.05 -15.92
N SER A 364 -12.27 23.47 -15.43
CA SER A 364 -12.54 23.37 -13.99
C SER A 364 -11.92 22.09 -13.41
N PRO A 365 -11.40 22.14 -12.16
CA PRO A 365 -10.89 20.93 -11.52
C PRO A 365 -12.02 19.94 -11.16
N VAL A 366 -11.69 18.67 -11.10
CA VAL A 366 -12.58 17.61 -10.61
C VAL A 366 -12.76 17.79 -9.09
N THR A 367 -14.00 17.97 -8.64
CA THR A 367 -14.37 18.14 -7.23
C THR A 367 -15.27 17.04 -6.70
N CYS A 368 -15.96 16.31 -7.59
CA CYS A 368 -16.71 15.10 -7.24
C CYS A 368 -15.79 13.92 -6.94
N ARG A 369 -16.34 12.80 -6.54
CA ARG A 369 -15.58 11.53 -6.47
C ARG A 369 -15.13 11.17 -7.89
N PRO A 370 -13.82 10.99 -8.15
CA PRO A 370 -13.35 10.75 -9.52
C PRO A 370 -13.96 9.51 -10.19
N ALA A 371 -14.26 8.48 -9.41
CA ALA A 371 -14.89 7.26 -9.93
C ALA A 371 -16.29 7.50 -10.52
N ASP A 372 -17.01 8.56 -10.10
CA ASP A 372 -18.32 8.90 -10.66
C ASP A 372 -18.24 9.38 -12.12
N LEU A 373 -17.06 9.71 -12.60
CA LEU A 373 -16.78 10.09 -13.99
C LEU A 373 -16.41 8.90 -14.88
N ILE A 374 -16.25 7.71 -14.29
CA ILE A 374 -15.91 6.49 -15.03
C ILE A 374 -17.20 5.84 -15.53
N ASP A 375 -17.14 5.32 -16.75
CA ASP A 375 -18.26 4.59 -17.35
C ASP A 375 -18.61 3.34 -16.53
N ASN A 376 -19.86 3.24 -16.13
CA ASN A 376 -20.36 2.08 -15.37
C ASN A 376 -20.25 0.75 -16.14
N ASN A 377 -20.12 0.79 -17.48
CA ASN A 377 -19.91 -0.39 -18.32
C ASN A 377 -18.42 -0.67 -18.59
N GLU A 378 -17.50 -0.18 -17.74
CA GLU A 378 -16.05 -0.35 -17.94
C GLU A 378 -15.66 -1.83 -18.01
N TYR A 379 -16.27 -2.69 -17.19
CA TYR A 379 -15.98 -4.13 -17.16
C TYR A 379 -16.38 -4.81 -18.47
N ASP A 380 -17.60 -4.61 -18.94
CA ASP A 380 -18.10 -5.23 -20.18
C ASP A 380 -17.27 -4.77 -21.40
N LYS A 381 -16.97 -3.48 -21.48
CA LYS A 381 -16.09 -2.93 -22.53
C LYS A 381 -14.68 -3.53 -22.49
N THR A 382 -14.15 -3.75 -21.30
CA THR A 382 -12.82 -4.38 -21.12
C THR A 382 -12.87 -5.86 -21.50
N LYS A 383 -13.94 -6.56 -21.13
CA LYS A 383 -14.19 -7.95 -21.52
C LYS A 383 -14.28 -8.10 -23.04
N GLU A 384 -15.02 -7.23 -23.71
CA GLU A 384 -15.12 -7.23 -25.18
C GLU A 384 -13.76 -7.00 -25.85
N LYS A 385 -12.96 -6.05 -25.33
CA LYS A 385 -11.58 -5.82 -25.80
C LYS A 385 -10.70 -7.04 -25.59
N PHE A 386 -10.79 -7.68 -24.43
CA PHE A 386 -10.04 -8.90 -24.12
C PHE A 386 -10.39 -10.03 -25.09
N LEU A 387 -11.70 -10.30 -25.29
CA LEU A 387 -12.19 -11.31 -26.24
C LEU A 387 -11.71 -11.02 -27.66
N LYS A 388 -11.70 -9.77 -28.08
CA LYS A 388 -11.19 -9.38 -29.40
C LYS A 388 -9.69 -9.67 -29.53
N VAL A 389 -8.88 -9.30 -28.52
CA VAL A 389 -7.42 -9.51 -28.53
C VAL A 389 -7.08 -11.00 -28.60
N ILE A 390 -7.71 -11.86 -27.77
CA ILE A 390 -7.47 -13.31 -27.80
C ILE A 390 -7.93 -13.94 -29.12
N GLY A 391 -9.05 -13.48 -29.69
CA GLY A 391 -9.57 -13.97 -30.97
C GLY A 391 -8.69 -13.60 -32.16
N GLU A 392 -8.22 -12.36 -32.23
CA GLU A 392 -7.31 -11.88 -33.29
C GLU A 392 -5.94 -12.55 -33.23
N SER A 393 -5.42 -12.78 -32.02
CA SER A 393 -4.12 -13.44 -31.79
C SER A 393 -4.21 -14.96 -31.84
N LYS A 394 -5.40 -15.55 -32.00
CA LYS A 394 -5.65 -16.99 -31.99
C LYS A 394 -5.07 -17.71 -30.76
N LEU A 395 -5.14 -17.03 -29.61
CA LEU A 395 -4.67 -17.55 -28.35
C LEU A 395 -5.75 -18.44 -27.72
N ASP A 396 -5.35 -19.60 -27.23
CA ASP A 396 -6.24 -20.50 -26.47
C ASP A 396 -6.23 -20.09 -24.98
N ILE A 397 -6.75 -18.90 -24.72
CA ILE A 397 -6.84 -18.33 -23.36
C ILE A 397 -8.31 -18.29 -22.97
N GLU A 398 -8.66 -18.92 -21.85
CA GLU A 398 -10.01 -18.88 -21.31
C GLU A 398 -10.38 -17.44 -20.91
N ALA A 399 -11.57 -16.99 -21.30
CA ALA A 399 -12.10 -15.70 -20.88
C ALA A 399 -12.75 -15.78 -19.48
N SER A 400 -12.04 -16.36 -18.52
CA SER A 400 -12.44 -16.37 -17.12
C SER A 400 -12.42 -14.98 -16.52
N GLU A 401 -13.18 -14.75 -15.45
CA GLU A 401 -13.20 -13.48 -14.75
C GLU A 401 -11.82 -13.12 -14.18
N GLU A 402 -11.05 -14.11 -13.70
CA GLU A 402 -9.68 -13.93 -13.23
C GLU A 402 -8.77 -13.38 -14.34
N ASN A 403 -8.83 -13.95 -15.54
CA ASN A 403 -8.03 -13.49 -16.68
C ASN A 403 -8.47 -12.11 -17.18
N ILE A 404 -9.76 -11.81 -17.17
CA ILE A 404 -10.30 -10.49 -17.50
C ILE A 404 -9.80 -9.46 -16.47
N LEU A 405 -9.79 -9.78 -15.18
CA LEU A 405 -9.27 -8.88 -14.14
C LEU A 405 -7.76 -8.67 -14.27
N ILE A 406 -6.97 -9.70 -14.59
CA ILE A 406 -5.54 -9.54 -14.90
C ILE A 406 -5.35 -8.55 -16.06
N TYR A 407 -6.09 -8.72 -17.16
CA TYR A 407 -6.04 -7.83 -18.31
C TYR A 407 -6.52 -6.41 -17.97
N THR A 408 -7.56 -6.28 -17.15
CA THR A 408 -8.11 -4.97 -16.71
C THR A 408 -7.07 -4.17 -15.93
N LEU A 409 -6.38 -4.82 -15.00
CA LEU A 409 -5.39 -4.18 -14.12
C LEU A 409 -4.05 -3.96 -14.81
N PHE A 410 -3.65 -4.86 -15.68
CA PHE A 410 -2.34 -4.89 -16.35
C PHE A 410 -2.47 -5.25 -17.85
N PRO A 411 -3.02 -4.36 -18.71
CA PRO A 411 -3.39 -4.74 -20.08
C PRO A 411 -2.24 -5.35 -20.89
N GLU A 412 -1.07 -4.72 -20.93
CA GLU A 412 0.06 -5.18 -21.75
C GLU A 412 0.80 -6.36 -21.10
N ILE A 413 1.18 -6.19 -19.83
CA ILE A 413 1.97 -7.19 -19.10
C ILE A 413 1.13 -8.41 -18.75
N GLY A 414 -0.14 -8.18 -18.38
CA GLY A 414 -1.09 -9.25 -18.11
C GLY A 414 -1.35 -10.12 -19.33
N MET A 415 -1.52 -9.52 -20.52
CA MET A 415 -1.63 -10.31 -21.76
C MET A 415 -0.38 -11.13 -22.03
N LYS A 416 0.80 -10.52 -21.93
CA LYS A 416 2.05 -11.25 -22.11
C LYS A 416 2.22 -12.40 -21.12
N PHE A 417 1.79 -12.20 -19.88
CA PHE A 417 1.77 -13.26 -18.87
C PHE A 417 0.83 -14.40 -19.27
N LEU A 418 -0.43 -14.08 -19.62
CA LEU A 418 -1.43 -15.09 -20.01
C LEU A 418 -0.97 -15.89 -21.24
N GLU A 419 -0.41 -15.24 -22.25
CA GLU A 419 0.15 -15.91 -23.43
C GLU A 419 1.29 -16.90 -23.11
N ASN A 420 2.12 -16.58 -22.10
CA ASN A 420 3.24 -17.43 -21.72
C ASN A 420 2.86 -18.54 -20.75
N ARG A 421 1.90 -18.27 -19.84
CA ARG A 421 1.38 -19.27 -18.90
C ARG A 421 0.86 -20.49 -19.64
N ASP A 422 0.01 -20.27 -20.63
CA ASP A 422 -0.67 -21.33 -21.37
C ASP A 422 0.26 -22.05 -22.40
N LYS A 423 1.49 -21.55 -22.59
CA LYS A 423 2.52 -22.24 -23.40
C LYS A 423 3.49 -23.10 -22.58
N GLN A 424 3.44 -23.01 -21.25
CA GLN A 424 4.32 -23.75 -20.34
C GLN A 424 3.68 -25.06 -19.84
N GLU A 425 2.42 -25.32 -20.20
CA GLU A 425 1.75 -26.61 -20.07
C GLU A 425 1.95 -27.46 -21.33
#